data_e7137e8f604e54023c957dc233941b79
#
_entry.id   e7137e8f604e54023c957dc233941b79
#
_cell.length_a   1.000
_cell.length_b   1.000
_cell.length_c   1.000
_cell.angle_alpha   90.00
_cell.angle_beta   90.00
_cell.angle_gamma   90.00
#
_symmetry.space_group_name_H-M   'P 1'
#
loop_
_entity.id
_entity.type
_entity.pdbx_description
1 polymer ?
#
loop_
_entity_poly.entity_id
_entity_poly.type
_entity_poly.pdbx_seq_one_letter_code
_entity_poly.pdbx_strand_id
1 'polypeptide(L)'
;MSITATSKKIDKALLTDGATVVRGLFDGPTLAKLLALYDYCFANPTPIALSSVKGEDRSYTDMLNSHPKVRELTEQALENLPIGEMLAEVWDSEHVWYLTEEIFLRESKGNKNRGVFHQDTSLAPWDGEHWANFWISFDPVPDDNGLEFLKGTHLGPQYDYVPYDPEDPSNQSKRGKPFWGDKNDPPWQAAPDFEGILVKDPTAWDILSWGVEPGDVVVFHPHVVHGGAPTGPRYPRRRTLSLRFFGDKSYFKPIPPGGVGQTEEMHEERIRLEKERATEEPLEMQAGDLWRGPQYLQIR
;
A
#
# COMPACT_ATOMS: atom_id res chain seq x y z
N MET A 1 8.48 17.61 -30.60
CA MET A 1 9.64 16.75 -30.44
C MET A 1 9.13 15.37 -30.10
N SER A 2 9.38 14.39 -30.95
CA SER A 2 8.90 13.01 -30.78
C SER A 2 9.58 12.41 -29.57
N ILE A 3 8.80 12.16 -28.53
CA ILE A 3 9.20 11.28 -27.43
C ILE A 3 9.18 9.87 -28.04
N THR A 4 10.34 9.40 -28.50
CA THR A 4 10.57 7.97 -28.64
C THR A 4 10.67 7.43 -27.22
N ALA A 5 9.56 7.47 -26.52
CA ALA A 5 9.36 6.72 -25.32
C ALA A 5 9.33 5.26 -25.74
N THR A 6 10.34 4.51 -25.38
CA THR A 6 10.07 3.16 -24.91
C THR A 6 8.90 3.36 -23.96
N SER A 7 7.68 3.03 -24.40
CA SER A 7 6.48 3.31 -23.61
C SER A 7 6.66 2.52 -22.33
N LYS A 8 6.97 3.23 -21.25
CA LYS A 8 7.10 2.64 -19.92
C LYS A 8 5.76 2.03 -19.63
N LYS A 9 5.71 0.70 -19.59
CA LYS A 9 4.48 -0.05 -19.41
C LYS A 9 4.55 -0.75 -18.07
N ILE A 10 3.43 -0.81 -17.41
CA ILE A 10 3.25 -1.77 -16.33
C ILE A 10 3.15 -3.14 -17.00
N ASP A 11 4.01 -4.07 -16.60
CA ASP A 11 3.98 -5.43 -17.13
C ASP A 11 2.68 -6.12 -16.70
N LYS A 12 2.09 -6.90 -17.61
CA LYS A 12 0.94 -7.78 -17.31
C LYS A 12 1.26 -8.81 -16.22
N ALA A 13 2.53 -9.00 -15.86
CA ALA A 13 2.96 -9.70 -14.66
C ALA A 13 2.28 -9.16 -13.38
N LEU A 14 1.84 -7.89 -13.35
CA LEU A 14 0.99 -7.40 -12.25
C LEU A 14 -0.26 -8.25 -12.04
N LEU A 15 -0.89 -8.76 -13.12
CA LEU A 15 -2.11 -9.55 -13.06
C LEU A 15 -1.87 -11.02 -12.68
N THR A 16 -0.70 -11.56 -12.97
CA THR A 16 -0.36 -12.97 -12.75
C THR A 16 0.53 -13.19 -11.53
N ASP A 17 1.44 -12.26 -11.31
CA ASP A 17 2.50 -12.37 -10.30
C ASP A 17 2.18 -11.51 -9.06
N GLY A 18 1.33 -10.49 -9.21
CA GLY A 18 0.90 -9.59 -8.15
C GLY A 18 1.79 -8.38 -7.94
N ALA A 19 2.98 -8.36 -8.53
CA ALA A 19 3.91 -7.23 -8.44
C ALA A 19 4.82 -7.15 -9.66
N THR A 20 5.30 -5.94 -9.96
CA THR A 20 6.26 -5.66 -11.03
C THR A 20 7.06 -4.40 -10.70
N VAL A 21 8.14 -4.13 -11.45
CA VAL A 21 8.92 -2.89 -11.33
C VAL A 21 8.91 -2.12 -12.65
N VAL A 22 8.69 -0.81 -12.58
CA VAL A 22 8.80 0.10 -13.72
C VAL A 22 10.03 0.98 -13.51
N ARG A 23 11.06 0.76 -14.31
CA ARG A 23 12.34 1.47 -14.19
C ARG A 23 12.24 2.89 -14.75
N GLY A 24 12.76 3.86 -13.98
CA GLY A 24 12.85 5.27 -14.37
C GLY A 24 11.49 5.88 -14.76
N LEU A 25 10.38 5.48 -14.14
CA LEU A 25 9.06 6.03 -14.44
C LEU A 25 9.01 7.53 -14.19
N PHE A 26 9.61 7.98 -13.11
CA PHE A 26 9.64 9.40 -12.73
C PHE A 26 10.99 10.03 -13.06
N ASP A 27 10.95 11.17 -13.71
CA ASP A 27 12.11 12.03 -13.90
C ASP A 27 12.39 12.91 -12.66
N GLY A 28 13.51 13.63 -12.68
CA GLY A 28 13.91 14.48 -11.56
C GLY A 28 12.87 15.52 -11.15
N PRO A 29 12.27 16.28 -12.09
CA PRO A 29 11.19 17.21 -11.80
C PRO A 29 9.97 16.55 -11.13
N THR A 30 9.55 15.39 -11.60
CA THR A 30 8.44 14.64 -11.01
C THR A 30 8.78 14.15 -9.60
N LEU A 31 9.98 13.60 -9.42
CA LEU A 31 10.45 13.20 -8.09
C LEU A 31 10.49 14.35 -7.10
N ALA A 32 10.87 15.55 -7.55
CA ALA A 32 10.87 16.74 -6.69
C ALA A 32 9.44 17.10 -6.23
N LYS A 33 8.43 16.99 -7.10
CA LYS A 33 7.03 17.20 -6.74
C LYS A 33 6.53 16.14 -5.74
N LEU A 34 6.86 14.87 -5.97
CA LEU A 34 6.50 13.76 -5.08
C LEU A 34 7.20 13.90 -3.71
N LEU A 35 8.44 14.36 -3.69
CA LEU A 35 9.16 14.64 -2.45
C LEU A 35 8.53 15.82 -1.68
N ALA A 36 8.08 16.86 -2.39
CA ALA A 36 7.38 17.98 -1.76
C ALA A 36 6.06 17.54 -1.12
N LEU A 37 5.33 16.62 -1.77
CA LEU A 37 4.14 15.99 -1.18
C LEU A 37 4.51 15.20 0.09
N TYR A 38 5.54 14.35 0.01
CA TYR A 38 6.04 13.58 1.17
C TYR A 38 6.42 14.49 2.33
N ASP A 39 7.25 15.52 2.07
CA ASP A 39 7.75 16.43 3.09
C ASP A 39 6.61 17.23 3.75
N TYR A 40 5.59 17.62 2.94
CA TYR A 40 4.42 18.30 3.48
C TYR A 40 3.60 17.39 4.39
N CYS A 41 3.29 16.17 3.98
CA CYS A 41 2.59 15.19 4.82
C CYS A 41 3.36 14.88 6.10
N PHE A 42 4.69 14.71 6.00
CA PHE A 42 5.54 14.44 7.16
C PHE A 42 5.57 15.61 8.16
N ALA A 43 5.51 16.85 7.68
CA ALA A 43 5.48 18.05 8.52
C ALA A 43 4.07 18.35 9.10
N ASN A 44 3.03 17.80 8.51
CA ASN A 44 1.62 18.02 8.89
C ASN A 44 0.92 16.67 9.10
N PRO A 45 1.30 15.90 10.15
CA PRO A 45 0.79 14.57 10.38
C PRO A 45 -0.72 14.56 10.64
N THR A 46 -1.37 13.48 10.21
CA THR A 46 -2.77 13.22 10.54
C THR A 46 -2.89 12.68 11.98
N PRO A 47 -4.09 12.72 12.58
CA PRO A 47 -4.34 12.08 13.87
C PRO A 47 -4.09 10.56 13.89
N ILE A 48 -4.13 9.90 12.71
CA ILE A 48 -3.87 8.46 12.59
C ILE A 48 -2.41 8.11 12.34
N ALA A 49 -1.52 9.10 12.30
CA ALA A 49 -0.09 8.87 12.13
C ALA A 49 0.48 7.97 13.22
N LEU A 50 1.20 6.93 12.79
CA LEU A 50 1.84 5.97 13.68
C LEU A 50 3.33 6.25 13.74
N SER A 51 3.85 6.44 14.96
CA SER A 51 5.28 6.62 15.19
C SER A 51 5.73 5.72 16.33
N SER A 52 6.83 5.01 16.13
CA SER A 52 7.46 4.21 17.16
C SER A 52 8.96 4.38 17.14
N VAL A 53 9.55 4.35 18.35
CA VAL A 53 11.01 4.34 18.55
C VAL A 53 11.34 3.21 19.49
N LYS A 54 12.20 2.28 19.05
CA LYS A 54 12.69 1.15 19.84
C LYS A 54 14.21 1.11 19.75
N GLY A 55 14.88 1.58 20.81
CA GLY A 55 16.32 1.72 20.78
C GLY A 55 16.76 2.73 19.71
N GLU A 56 17.51 2.25 18.72
CA GLU A 56 17.97 3.06 17.58
C GLU A 56 17.04 2.96 16.34
N ASP A 57 15.98 2.18 16.44
CA ASP A 57 15.04 1.97 15.34
C ASP A 57 13.88 2.96 15.46
N ARG A 58 13.59 3.66 14.37
CA ARG A 58 12.45 4.56 14.24
C ARG A 58 11.57 4.13 13.08
N SER A 59 10.28 4.07 13.34
CA SER A 59 9.26 3.79 12.35
C SER A 59 8.22 4.91 12.38
N TYR A 60 7.87 5.44 11.21
CA TYR A 60 6.80 6.41 11.04
C TYR A 60 5.98 6.03 9.81
N THR A 61 4.67 6.14 9.92
CA THR A 61 3.71 5.92 8.82
C THR A 61 2.55 6.88 8.99
N ASP A 62 2.10 7.49 7.91
CA ASP A 62 0.93 8.36 7.87
C ASP A 62 0.21 8.25 6.53
N MET A 63 -1.12 8.42 6.52
CA MET A 63 -1.95 8.31 5.32
C MET A 63 -3.21 9.15 5.42
N LEU A 64 -3.94 9.26 4.31
CA LEU A 64 -5.25 9.92 4.24
C LEU A 64 -5.23 11.38 4.71
N ASN A 65 -4.17 12.11 4.38
CA ASN A 65 -4.06 13.49 4.80
C ASN A 65 -5.07 14.37 4.04
N SER A 66 -6.08 14.87 4.75
CA SER A 66 -7.19 15.66 4.20
C SER A 66 -6.85 17.13 3.95
N HIS A 67 -5.66 17.58 4.28
CA HIS A 67 -5.30 18.98 4.11
C HIS A 67 -5.38 19.40 2.62
N PRO A 68 -6.05 20.54 2.27
CA PRO A 68 -6.21 20.97 0.87
C PRO A 68 -4.91 21.07 0.08
N LYS A 69 -3.80 21.41 0.77
CA LYS A 69 -2.46 21.47 0.14
C LYS A 69 -1.96 20.11 -0.32
N VAL A 70 -2.32 19.02 0.36
CA VAL A 70 -1.96 17.65 -0.05
C VAL A 70 -2.62 17.31 -1.37
N ARG A 71 -3.91 17.64 -1.54
CA ARG A 71 -4.62 17.47 -2.81
C ARG A 71 -3.96 18.25 -3.93
N GLU A 72 -3.66 19.53 -3.69
CA GLU A 72 -2.96 20.38 -4.68
C GLU A 72 -1.60 19.78 -5.09
N LEU A 73 -0.78 19.35 -4.12
CA LEU A 73 0.52 18.75 -4.37
C LEU A 73 0.41 17.41 -5.12
N THR A 74 -0.61 16.61 -4.79
CA THR A 74 -0.89 15.35 -5.48
C THR A 74 -1.29 15.60 -6.94
N GLU A 75 -2.22 16.50 -7.19
CA GLU A 75 -2.64 16.88 -8.54
C GLU A 75 -1.45 17.38 -9.37
N GLN A 76 -0.60 18.24 -8.80
CA GLN A 76 0.62 18.72 -9.44
C GLN A 76 1.64 17.60 -9.70
N ALA A 77 1.73 16.62 -8.81
CA ALA A 77 2.67 15.50 -8.96
C ALA A 77 2.19 14.49 -10.01
N LEU A 78 0.87 14.27 -10.11
CA LEU A 78 0.27 13.34 -11.08
C LEU A 78 0.03 13.98 -12.46
N GLU A 79 0.10 15.30 -12.56
CA GLU A 79 -0.12 16.03 -13.81
C GLU A 79 0.82 15.54 -14.92
N ASN A 80 0.26 15.23 -16.08
CA ASN A 80 0.99 14.73 -17.25
C ASN A 80 1.72 13.38 -17.06
N LEU A 81 1.45 12.65 -16.00
CA LEU A 81 1.95 11.28 -15.85
C LEU A 81 1.01 10.28 -16.54
N PRO A 82 1.56 9.30 -17.28
CA PRO A 82 0.74 8.32 -18.00
C PRO A 82 0.21 7.20 -17.08
N ILE A 83 0.05 7.44 -15.79
CA ILE A 83 -0.33 6.39 -14.82
C ILE A 83 -1.73 5.87 -15.13
N GLY A 84 -2.67 6.78 -15.41
CA GLY A 84 -4.05 6.42 -15.75
C GLY A 84 -4.11 5.52 -16.99
N GLU A 85 -3.41 5.89 -18.06
CA GLU A 85 -3.33 5.12 -19.31
C GLU A 85 -2.64 3.79 -19.12
N MET A 86 -1.54 3.76 -18.35
CA MET A 86 -0.78 2.54 -18.08
C MET A 86 -1.62 1.52 -17.29
N LEU A 87 -2.33 1.96 -16.27
CA LEU A 87 -3.20 1.10 -15.46
C LEU A 87 -4.43 0.65 -16.26
N ALA A 88 -5.03 1.55 -17.02
CA ALA A 88 -6.17 1.23 -17.88
C ALA A 88 -5.82 0.19 -18.95
N GLU A 89 -4.62 0.28 -19.55
CA GLU A 89 -4.14 -0.73 -20.52
C GLU A 89 -3.97 -2.11 -19.87
N VAL A 90 -3.40 -2.16 -18.63
CA VAL A 90 -3.17 -3.42 -17.92
C VAL A 90 -4.49 -4.06 -17.48
N TRP A 91 -5.42 -3.25 -16.96
CA TRP A 91 -6.68 -3.71 -16.39
C TRP A 91 -7.81 -3.91 -17.41
N ASP A 92 -7.65 -3.41 -18.63
CA ASP A 92 -8.76 -3.24 -19.59
C ASP A 92 -9.90 -2.43 -18.93
N SER A 93 -9.52 -1.28 -18.30
CA SER A 93 -10.41 -0.42 -17.54
C SER A 93 -10.69 0.88 -18.29
N GLU A 94 -11.93 1.33 -18.28
CA GLU A 94 -12.33 2.59 -18.90
C GLU A 94 -11.87 3.77 -18.04
N HIS A 95 -11.96 3.62 -16.71
CA HIS A 95 -11.66 4.66 -15.75
C HIS A 95 -10.60 4.22 -14.76
N VAL A 96 -9.81 5.20 -14.30
CA VAL A 96 -8.80 5.03 -13.24
C VAL A 96 -8.88 6.21 -12.29
N TRP A 97 -8.86 5.91 -11.00
CA TRP A 97 -8.88 6.91 -9.93
C TRP A 97 -7.67 6.79 -9.03
N TYR A 98 -7.25 7.92 -8.52
CA TYR A 98 -6.35 8.00 -7.39
C TYR A 98 -7.14 7.91 -6.08
N LEU A 99 -6.69 7.05 -5.18
CA LEU A 99 -7.31 6.84 -3.87
C LEU A 99 -6.66 7.73 -2.81
N THR A 100 -5.38 7.51 -2.53
CA THR A 100 -4.68 8.15 -1.41
C THR A 100 -3.16 7.97 -1.51
N GLU A 101 -2.45 8.78 -0.73
CA GLU A 101 -1.05 8.64 -0.39
C GLU A 101 -0.86 7.91 0.94
N GLU A 102 0.30 7.30 1.09
CA GLU A 102 0.82 6.84 2.37
C GLU A 102 2.32 7.09 2.40
N ILE A 103 2.81 7.71 3.47
CA ILE A 103 4.22 8.04 3.64
C ILE A 103 4.85 7.18 4.73
N PHE A 104 6.09 6.80 4.51
CA PHE A 104 6.86 6.00 5.45
C PHE A 104 8.24 6.59 5.68
N LEU A 105 8.68 6.59 6.93
CA LEU A 105 10.08 6.70 7.30
C LEU A 105 10.48 5.46 8.08
N ARG A 106 11.59 4.85 7.70
CA ARG A 106 12.21 3.76 8.44
C ARG A 106 13.67 4.11 8.69
N GLU A 107 14.09 4.10 9.95
CA GLU A 107 15.46 4.33 10.36
C GLU A 107 15.89 3.21 11.30
N SER A 108 17.06 2.64 11.09
CA SER A 108 17.66 1.64 11.98
C SER A 108 19.18 1.71 11.90
N LYS A 109 19.82 1.83 13.04
CA LYS A 109 21.29 1.78 13.16
C LYS A 109 21.77 0.46 13.75
N GLY A 110 20.86 -0.27 14.38
CA GLY A 110 21.14 -1.54 15.05
C GLY A 110 21.01 -2.76 14.14
N ASN A 111 20.26 -3.73 14.59
CA ASN A 111 19.98 -4.96 13.85
C ASN A 111 19.04 -4.70 12.67
N LYS A 112 19.08 -5.61 11.69
CA LYS A 112 18.19 -5.57 10.54
C LYS A 112 16.73 -5.63 11.01
N ASN A 113 15.96 -4.59 10.74
CA ASN A 113 14.54 -4.50 11.02
C ASN A 113 13.76 -4.75 9.72
N ARG A 114 13.02 -5.84 9.66
CA ARG A 114 12.28 -6.30 8.50
C ARG A 114 10.78 -6.17 8.73
N GLY A 115 10.02 -5.76 7.73
CA GLY A 115 8.55 -5.81 7.75
C GLY A 115 8.05 -7.26 7.67
N VAL A 116 7.02 -7.57 8.46
CA VAL A 116 6.34 -8.88 8.41
C VAL A 116 5.53 -9.02 7.12
N PHE A 117 5.35 -10.25 6.65
CA PHE A 117 4.47 -10.52 5.52
C PHE A 117 3.00 -10.29 5.86
N HIS A 118 2.31 -9.53 5.01
CA HIS A 118 0.91 -9.17 5.16
C HIS A 118 0.26 -8.86 3.80
N GLN A 119 -1.05 -8.65 3.80
CA GLN A 119 -1.84 -8.12 2.69
C GLN A 119 -2.43 -6.78 3.12
N ASP A 120 -2.29 -5.72 2.32
CA ASP A 120 -2.88 -4.41 2.61
C ASP A 120 -4.41 -4.47 2.66
N THR A 121 -5.01 -5.32 1.82
CA THR A 121 -6.46 -5.51 1.76
C THR A 121 -7.07 -6.06 3.06
N SER A 122 -6.26 -6.60 3.95
CA SER A 122 -6.70 -7.03 5.28
C SER A 122 -7.02 -5.85 6.22
N LEU A 123 -6.57 -4.64 5.87
CA LEU A 123 -6.75 -3.42 6.64
C LEU A 123 -7.71 -2.42 5.98
N ALA A 124 -8.24 -2.74 4.80
CA ALA A 124 -8.94 -1.79 3.97
C ALA A 124 -10.28 -2.34 3.47
N PRO A 125 -11.31 -1.47 3.30
CA PRO A 125 -12.61 -1.88 2.83
C PRO A 125 -12.66 -2.05 1.29
N TRP A 126 -11.60 -2.60 0.71
CA TRP A 126 -11.43 -2.74 -0.74
C TRP A 126 -11.38 -4.20 -1.15
N ASP A 127 -11.97 -4.47 -2.32
CA ASP A 127 -11.87 -5.75 -3.02
C ASP A 127 -11.87 -5.53 -4.53
N GLY A 128 -11.54 -6.57 -5.28
CA GLY A 128 -11.57 -6.55 -6.74
C GLY A 128 -10.19 -6.62 -7.38
N GLU A 129 -10.19 -6.68 -8.70
CA GLU A 129 -9.00 -6.94 -9.52
C GLU A 129 -8.22 -5.66 -9.87
N HIS A 130 -8.90 -4.51 -9.89
CA HIS A 130 -8.33 -3.26 -10.40
C HIS A 130 -7.80 -2.39 -9.27
N TRP A 131 -6.74 -2.88 -8.58
CA TRP A 131 -6.03 -2.15 -7.52
C TRP A 131 -4.54 -2.16 -7.77
N ALA A 132 -3.87 -1.02 -7.53
CA ALA A 132 -2.43 -0.93 -7.59
C ALA A 132 -1.88 0.04 -6.55
N ASN A 133 -0.83 -0.39 -5.87
CA ASN A 133 0.03 0.43 -5.06
C ASN A 133 1.29 0.75 -5.87
N PHE A 134 1.69 2.02 -5.89
CA PHE A 134 2.92 2.52 -6.49
C PHE A 134 3.88 2.88 -5.37
N TRP A 135 4.78 1.97 -5.05
CA TRP A 135 5.79 2.21 -4.02
C TRP A 135 7.01 2.89 -4.61
N ILE A 136 7.32 4.08 -4.10
CA ILE A 136 8.33 5.03 -4.58
C ILE A 136 9.33 5.25 -3.46
N SER A 137 10.61 5.09 -3.73
CA SER A 137 11.67 5.43 -2.78
C SER A 137 12.38 6.73 -3.20
N PHE A 138 12.62 7.62 -2.24
CA PHE A 138 13.44 8.82 -2.44
C PHE A 138 14.92 8.56 -2.16
N ASP A 139 15.24 7.39 -1.64
CA ASP A 139 16.60 6.95 -1.35
C ASP A 139 16.89 5.69 -2.19
N PRO A 140 18.11 5.47 -2.71
CA PRO A 140 18.47 4.23 -3.39
C PRO A 140 18.23 3.03 -2.47
N VAL A 141 17.60 1.98 -2.97
CA VAL A 141 17.29 0.74 -2.21
C VAL A 141 18.11 -0.40 -2.80
N PRO A 142 19.08 -0.96 -2.08
CA PRO A 142 19.81 -2.14 -2.51
C PRO A 142 18.89 -3.37 -2.70
N ASP A 143 19.29 -4.34 -3.51
CA ASP A 143 18.50 -5.54 -3.81
C ASP A 143 18.08 -6.30 -2.55
N ASP A 144 18.97 -6.41 -1.55
CA ASP A 144 18.71 -7.10 -0.28
C ASP A 144 17.90 -6.26 0.73
N ASN A 145 17.49 -5.05 0.33
CA ASN A 145 16.65 -4.13 1.12
C ASN A 145 15.32 -3.80 0.42
N GLY A 146 15.01 -4.44 -0.70
CA GLY A 146 13.75 -4.29 -1.44
C GLY A 146 12.54 -4.86 -0.68
N LEU A 147 11.34 -4.46 -1.11
CA LEU A 147 10.13 -5.17 -0.75
C LEU A 147 10.19 -6.58 -1.34
N GLU A 148 9.63 -7.52 -0.62
CA GLU A 148 9.51 -8.91 -1.03
C GLU A 148 8.03 -9.25 -1.22
N PHE A 149 7.71 -9.93 -2.32
CA PHE A 149 6.35 -10.31 -2.67
C PHE A 149 6.30 -11.81 -2.90
N LEU A 150 5.33 -12.48 -2.27
CA LEU A 150 5.07 -13.90 -2.56
C LEU A 150 4.23 -13.97 -3.83
N LYS A 151 4.89 -14.36 -4.93
CA LYS A 151 4.33 -14.36 -6.28
C LYS A 151 2.98 -15.07 -6.37
N GLY A 152 2.01 -14.40 -7.00
CA GLY A 152 0.69 -14.96 -7.29
C GLY A 152 -0.28 -15.03 -6.11
N THR A 153 0.15 -14.67 -4.89
CA THR A 153 -0.71 -14.79 -3.69
C THR A 153 -1.92 -13.85 -3.69
N HIS A 154 -1.93 -12.81 -4.52
CA HIS A 154 -3.10 -11.94 -4.71
C HIS A 154 -4.29 -12.65 -5.36
N LEU A 155 -4.07 -13.79 -6.01
CA LEU A 155 -5.13 -14.65 -6.58
C LEU A 155 -5.65 -15.69 -5.56
N GLY A 156 -5.04 -15.72 -4.38
CA GLY A 156 -5.35 -16.65 -3.30
C GLY A 156 -6.33 -16.06 -2.27
N PRO A 157 -6.43 -16.71 -1.11
CA PRO A 157 -7.30 -16.25 -0.03
C PRO A 157 -6.81 -14.95 0.59
N GLN A 158 -7.74 -14.20 1.14
CA GLN A 158 -7.42 -13.09 2.03
C GLN A 158 -7.17 -13.60 3.43
N TYR A 159 -6.09 -13.13 4.02
CA TYR A 159 -5.69 -13.48 5.37
C TYR A 159 -6.03 -12.37 6.36
N ASP A 160 -6.11 -12.75 7.63
CA ASP A 160 -6.15 -11.81 8.74
C ASP A 160 -4.83 -11.02 8.80
N TYR A 161 -4.91 -9.73 9.12
CA TYR A 161 -3.71 -8.89 9.26
C TYR A 161 -2.85 -9.26 10.48
N VAL A 162 -3.40 -9.98 11.42
CA VAL A 162 -2.66 -10.36 12.65
C VAL A 162 -1.49 -11.24 12.26
N PRO A 163 -0.23 -10.84 12.58
CA PRO A 163 0.92 -11.67 12.32
C PRO A 163 0.78 -13.04 12.98
N TYR A 164 1.28 -14.07 12.30
CA TYR A 164 1.32 -15.42 12.86
C TYR A 164 2.01 -15.43 14.23
N ASP A 165 1.38 -16.10 15.19
CA ASP A 165 1.93 -16.35 16.51
C ASP A 165 1.94 -17.86 16.78
N PRO A 166 3.10 -18.48 16.95
CA PRO A 166 3.19 -19.91 17.22
C PRO A 166 2.55 -20.30 18.56
N GLU A 167 2.41 -19.38 19.51
CA GLU A 167 1.73 -19.61 20.80
C GLU A 167 0.21 -19.43 20.70
N ASP A 168 -0.26 -18.71 19.67
CA ASP A 168 -1.68 -18.51 19.35
C ASP A 168 -1.91 -18.64 17.84
N PRO A 169 -1.79 -19.85 17.26
CA PRO A 169 -1.87 -20.07 15.80
C PRO A 169 -3.19 -19.65 15.17
N SER A 170 -4.26 -19.51 15.98
CA SER A 170 -5.56 -19.03 15.52
C SER A 170 -5.71 -17.50 15.61
N ASN A 171 -4.72 -16.83 16.20
CA ASN A 171 -4.73 -15.39 16.51
C ASN A 171 -5.93 -14.91 17.34
N GLN A 172 -6.63 -15.84 18.02
CA GLN A 172 -7.86 -15.52 18.74
C GLN A 172 -7.65 -14.50 19.86
N SER A 173 -6.53 -14.59 20.59
CA SER A 173 -6.20 -13.67 21.68
C SER A 173 -5.92 -12.25 21.21
N LYS A 174 -5.51 -12.09 19.94
CA LYS A 174 -5.13 -10.80 19.33
C LYS A 174 -6.25 -10.17 18.49
N ARG A 175 -7.31 -10.93 18.22
CA ARG A 175 -8.46 -10.42 17.50
C ARG A 175 -9.22 -9.47 18.42
N GLY A 176 -9.23 -8.20 18.05
CA GLY A 176 -10.10 -7.21 18.65
C GLY A 176 -11.59 -7.51 18.38
N LYS A 177 -12.47 -6.70 18.96
CA LYS A 177 -13.88 -6.73 18.58
C LYS A 177 -14.01 -6.31 17.10
N PRO A 178 -14.88 -6.96 16.31
CA PRO A 178 -15.11 -6.53 14.94
C PRO A 178 -15.64 -5.09 14.94
N PHE A 179 -15.00 -4.23 14.17
CA PHE A 179 -15.49 -2.87 13.90
C PHE A 179 -16.56 -2.88 12.80
N TRP A 180 -16.50 -3.89 11.91
CA TRP A 180 -17.27 -3.98 10.69
C TRP A 180 -17.83 -5.37 10.53
N GLY A 181 -18.91 -5.45 9.80
CA GLY A 181 -19.57 -6.70 9.48
C GLY A 181 -20.40 -7.26 10.61
N ASP A 182 -21.09 -8.36 10.33
CA ASP A 182 -21.85 -9.10 11.33
C ASP A 182 -20.86 -9.90 12.20
N LYS A 183 -21.05 -9.87 13.52
CA LYS A 183 -20.32 -10.75 14.46
C LYS A 183 -20.45 -12.25 14.15
N ASN A 184 -21.39 -12.61 13.26
CA ASN A 184 -21.59 -13.96 12.77
C ASN A 184 -20.85 -14.25 11.45
N ASP A 185 -20.20 -13.26 10.83
CA ASP A 185 -19.38 -13.50 9.67
C ASP A 185 -18.25 -14.48 10.03
N PRO A 186 -17.95 -15.43 9.16
CA PRO A 186 -16.87 -16.37 9.42
C PRO A 186 -15.57 -15.59 9.62
N PRO A 187 -14.76 -15.95 10.62
CA PRO A 187 -13.46 -15.32 10.81
C PRO A 187 -12.63 -15.49 9.54
N TRP A 188 -11.90 -14.44 9.18
CA TRP A 188 -10.93 -14.53 8.13
C TRP A 188 -9.90 -15.61 8.45
N GLN A 189 -9.35 -16.21 7.42
CA GLN A 189 -8.31 -17.21 7.60
C GLN A 189 -7.09 -16.57 8.25
N ALA A 190 -6.57 -17.17 9.30
CA ALA A 190 -5.32 -16.72 9.90
C ALA A 190 -4.18 -16.78 8.87
N ALA A 191 -3.32 -15.75 8.87
CA ALA A 191 -2.14 -15.75 8.01
C ALA A 191 -1.23 -16.95 8.39
N PRO A 192 -0.71 -17.69 7.41
CA PRO A 192 0.34 -18.67 7.66
C PRO A 192 1.59 -18.03 8.26
N ASP A 193 2.41 -18.84 8.94
CA ASP A 193 3.78 -18.44 9.30
C ASP A 193 4.66 -18.41 8.05
N PHE A 194 4.49 -17.36 7.23
CA PHE A 194 5.23 -17.21 5.96
C PHE A 194 6.75 -17.26 6.19
N GLU A 195 7.26 -16.57 7.21
CA GLU A 195 8.67 -16.56 7.55
C GLU A 195 9.15 -17.95 7.98
N GLY A 196 8.45 -18.60 8.88
CA GLY A 196 8.81 -19.93 9.36
C GLY A 196 8.73 -21.00 8.29
N ILE A 197 7.80 -20.89 7.36
CA ILE A 197 7.70 -21.78 6.19
C ILE A 197 8.89 -21.54 5.25
N LEU A 198 9.22 -20.29 4.92
CA LEU A 198 10.36 -19.97 4.05
C LEU A 198 11.71 -20.34 4.66
N VAL A 199 11.84 -20.30 6.00
CA VAL A 199 13.04 -20.79 6.68
C VAL A 199 13.20 -22.31 6.53
N LYS A 200 12.09 -23.05 6.57
CA LYS A 200 12.10 -24.53 6.43
C LYS A 200 12.22 -24.97 4.98
N ASP A 201 11.56 -24.27 4.09
CA ASP A 201 11.54 -24.51 2.65
C ASP A 201 11.60 -23.18 1.89
N PRO A 202 12.80 -22.72 1.50
CA PRO A 202 12.97 -21.48 0.73
C PRO A 202 12.31 -21.51 -0.65
N THR A 203 11.84 -22.67 -1.10
CA THR A 203 11.17 -22.84 -2.40
C THR A 203 9.64 -22.90 -2.29
N ALA A 204 9.08 -22.76 -1.09
CA ALA A 204 7.64 -22.80 -0.85
C ALA A 204 6.87 -21.74 -1.66
N TRP A 205 7.49 -20.60 -1.92
CA TRP A 205 7.01 -19.55 -2.82
C TRP A 205 8.15 -18.95 -3.63
N ASP A 206 7.84 -18.58 -4.86
CA ASP A 206 8.70 -17.68 -5.63
C ASP A 206 8.61 -16.29 -5.02
N ILE A 207 9.74 -15.71 -4.63
CA ILE A 207 9.81 -14.37 -4.07
C ILE A 207 10.27 -13.40 -5.17
N LEU A 208 9.44 -12.39 -5.42
CA LEU A 208 9.83 -11.23 -6.24
C LEU A 208 10.39 -10.14 -5.31
N SER A 209 11.52 -9.59 -5.68
CA SER A 209 12.13 -8.44 -4.99
C SER A 209 13.04 -7.67 -5.94
N TRP A 210 13.15 -6.37 -5.74
CA TRP A 210 13.98 -5.50 -6.56
C TRP A 210 14.63 -4.41 -5.71
N GLY A 211 15.92 -4.19 -5.92
CA GLY A 211 16.53 -2.91 -5.60
C GLY A 211 16.00 -1.84 -6.55
N VAL A 212 15.88 -0.62 -6.07
CA VAL A 212 15.37 0.51 -6.86
C VAL A 212 16.21 1.77 -6.68
N GLU A 213 16.34 2.52 -7.74
CA GLU A 213 16.87 3.87 -7.72
C GLU A 213 15.73 4.89 -7.67
N PRO A 214 15.96 6.12 -7.15
CA PRO A 214 14.99 7.20 -7.22
C PRO A 214 14.51 7.42 -8.68
N GLY A 215 13.21 7.30 -8.89
CA GLY A 215 12.58 7.33 -10.23
C GLY A 215 12.04 5.98 -10.69
N ASP A 216 12.52 4.88 -10.12
CA ASP A 216 11.89 3.58 -10.27
C ASP A 216 10.64 3.49 -9.39
N VAL A 217 9.71 2.62 -9.78
CA VAL A 217 8.47 2.35 -9.03
C VAL A 217 8.25 0.86 -8.95
N VAL A 218 8.00 0.36 -7.75
CA VAL A 218 7.44 -0.98 -7.58
C VAL A 218 5.92 -0.86 -7.58
N VAL A 219 5.27 -1.54 -8.52
CA VAL A 219 3.81 -1.57 -8.67
C VAL A 219 3.31 -2.92 -8.21
N PHE A 220 2.35 -2.96 -7.29
CA PHE A 220 1.83 -4.21 -6.78
C PHE A 220 0.34 -4.13 -6.43
N HIS A 221 -0.32 -5.26 -6.54
CA HIS A 221 -1.70 -5.42 -6.10
C HIS A 221 -1.75 -5.48 -4.56
N PRO A 222 -2.62 -4.71 -3.86
CA PRO A 222 -2.64 -4.66 -2.39
C PRO A 222 -3.02 -5.99 -1.73
N HIS A 223 -3.53 -6.95 -2.49
CA HIS A 223 -3.83 -8.30 -2.03
C HIS A 223 -2.64 -9.27 -2.13
N VAL A 224 -1.52 -8.89 -2.78
CA VAL A 224 -0.32 -9.73 -2.77
C VAL A 224 0.30 -9.74 -1.37
N VAL A 225 0.66 -10.93 -0.90
CA VAL A 225 1.40 -11.04 0.37
C VAL A 225 2.77 -10.44 0.18
N HIS A 226 3.09 -9.44 0.98
CA HIS A 226 4.36 -8.72 0.88
C HIS A 226 4.91 -8.30 2.24
N GLY A 227 6.21 -8.04 2.27
CA GLY A 227 6.93 -7.66 3.48
C GLY A 227 8.37 -7.28 3.17
N GLY A 228 9.30 -7.63 4.04
CA GLY A 228 10.72 -7.38 3.79
C GLY A 228 11.14 -5.94 3.98
N ALA A 229 11.78 -5.37 2.97
CA ALA A 229 12.27 -3.99 2.94
C ALA A 229 13.03 -3.58 4.20
N PRO A 230 14.03 -4.37 4.64
CA PRO A 230 14.71 -4.12 5.90
C PRO A 230 15.55 -2.85 5.85
N THR A 231 15.66 -2.17 7.01
CA THR A 231 16.69 -1.18 7.29
C THR A 231 17.70 -1.77 8.28
N GLY A 232 18.91 -1.21 8.33
CA GLY A 232 19.97 -1.72 9.20
C GLY A 232 21.27 -0.96 8.98
N PRO A 233 22.42 -1.40 9.57
CA PRO A 233 23.67 -0.62 9.58
C PRO A 233 24.21 -0.22 8.20
N ARG A 234 23.97 -1.03 7.16
CA ARG A 234 24.40 -0.74 5.78
C ARG A 234 23.42 0.15 5.03
N TYR A 235 22.14 0.13 5.44
CA TYR A 235 21.04 0.90 4.85
C TYR A 235 20.19 1.47 5.97
N PRO A 236 20.66 2.49 6.67
CA PRO A 236 20.11 2.90 7.96
C PRO A 236 18.83 3.74 7.85
N ARG A 237 18.50 4.23 6.65
CA ARG A 237 17.35 5.12 6.45
C ARG A 237 16.70 4.90 5.10
N ARG A 238 15.37 4.96 5.10
CA ARG A 238 14.55 4.94 3.89
C ARG A 238 13.32 5.83 4.05
N ARG A 239 13.09 6.68 3.06
CA ARG A 239 11.88 7.49 2.88
C ARG A 239 11.11 6.94 1.68
N THR A 240 9.85 6.58 1.88
CA THR A 240 9.02 6.04 0.80
C THR A 240 7.64 6.67 0.80
N LEU A 241 7.09 6.79 -0.37
CA LEU A 241 5.73 7.23 -0.65
C LEU A 241 5.02 6.10 -1.40
N SER A 242 3.85 5.72 -0.95
CA SER A 242 2.95 4.83 -1.68
C SER A 242 1.76 5.63 -2.19
N LEU A 243 1.49 5.55 -3.49
CA LEU A 243 0.29 6.09 -4.12
C LEU A 243 -0.62 4.93 -4.49
N ARG A 244 -1.91 5.04 -4.17
CA ARG A 244 -2.88 3.98 -4.43
C ARG A 244 -3.85 4.38 -5.52
N PHE A 245 -4.09 3.45 -6.45
CA PHE A 245 -4.99 3.63 -7.58
C PHE A 245 -5.97 2.48 -7.70
N PHE A 246 -7.13 2.76 -8.27
CA PHE A 246 -8.15 1.75 -8.55
C PHE A 246 -8.86 2.02 -9.88
N GLY A 247 -9.49 0.96 -10.42
CA GLY A 247 -10.19 0.99 -11.70
C GLY A 247 -11.63 0.45 -11.60
N ASP A 248 -12.21 0.10 -12.75
CA ASP A 248 -13.64 -0.23 -12.86
C ASP A 248 -14.07 -1.48 -12.07
N LYS A 249 -13.17 -2.45 -11.87
CA LYS A 249 -13.45 -3.67 -11.10
C LYS A 249 -12.95 -3.57 -9.66
N SER A 250 -13.31 -2.50 -8.99
CA SER A 250 -13.01 -2.26 -7.57
C SER A 250 -14.30 -2.13 -6.79
N TYR A 251 -14.38 -2.82 -5.66
CA TYR A 251 -15.60 -2.99 -4.89
C TYR A 251 -15.39 -2.65 -3.42
N PHE A 252 -16.46 -2.22 -2.77
CA PHE A 252 -16.49 -2.11 -1.32
C PHE A 252 -16.70 -3.48 -0.69
N LYS A 253 -15.94 -3.75 0.36
CA LYS A 253 -16.21 -4.87 1.28
C LYS A 253 -16.01 -4.40 2.72
N PRO A 254 -16.74 -4.98 3.67
CA PRO A 254 -16.46 -4.76 5.08
C PRO A 254 -15.03 -5.15 5.44
N ILE A 255 -14.38 -4.38 6.30
CA ILE A 255 -13.08 -4.75 6.85
C ILE A 255 -13.28 -5.92 7.82
N PRO A 256 -12.39 -6.94 7.79
CA PRO A 256 -12.47 -8.03 8.74
C PRO A 256 -12.31 -7.54 10.18
N PRO A 257 -12.89 -8.26 11.14
CA PRO A 257 -12.78 -7.90 12.54
C PRO A 257 -11.33 -7.85 13.01
N GLY A 258 -10.94 -6.69 13.51
CA GLY A 258 -9.80 -6.46 14.36
C GLY A 258 -8.43 -6.87 13.84
N GLY A 259 -7.78 -6.01 13.03
CA GLY A 259 -6.33 -6.06 12.93
C GLY A 259 -5.68 -5.51 14.21
N VAL A 260 -4.53 -6.04 14.59
CA VAL A 260 -3.72 -5.48 15.67
C VAL A 260 -3.38 -4.03 15.34
N GLY A 261 -3.74 -3.09 16.21
CA GLY A 261 -3.41 -1.69 16.08
C GLY A 261 -4.50 -0.80 15.49
N GLN A 262 -5.64 -1.33 15.06
CA GLN A 262 -6.81 -0.51 14.72
C GLN A 262 -7.75 -0.43 15.91
N THR A 263 -7.86 0.76 16.51
CA THR A 263 -8.86 1.08 17.52
C THR A 263 -10.12 1.62 16.86
N GLU A 264 -11.25 1.60 17.58
CA GLU A 264 -12.50 2.23 17.14
C GLU A 264 -12.28 3.72 16.83
N GLU A 265 -11.49 4.41 17.66
CA GLU A 265 -11.12 5.81 17.47
C GLU A 265 -10.35 6.04 16.15
N MET A 266 -9.38 5.19 15.82
CA MET A 266 -8.66 5.28 14.55
C MET A 266 -9.57 5.06 13.34
N HIS A 267 -10.55 4.18 13.48
CA HIS A 267 -11.54 3.94 12.45
C HIS A 267 -12.46 5.13 12.23
N GLU A 268 -13.03 5.68 13.30
CA GLU A 268 -13.86 6.89 13.26
C GLU A 268 -13.09 8.06 12.65
N GLU A 269 -11.83 8.23 13.06
CA GLU A 269 -10.96 9.27 12.52
C GLU A 269 -10.68 9.09 11.03
N ARG A 270 -10.47 7.86 10.57
CA ARG A 270 -10.30 7.57 9.16
C ARG A 270 -11.55 7.92 8.35
N ILE A 271 -12.75 7.56 8.83
CA ILE A 271 -14.01 7.96 8.17
C ILE A 271 -14.13 9.48 8.13
N ARG A 272 -13.75 10.16 9.20
CA ARG A 272 -13.76 11.62 9.25
C ARG A 272 -12.84 12.23 8.21
N LEU A 273 -11.59 11.74 8.10
CA LEU A 273 -10.61 12.20 7.10
C LEU A 273 -11.06 11.93 5.67
N GLU A 274 -11.66 10.78 5.41
CA GLU A 274 -12.23 10.48 4.09
C GLU A 274 -13.37 11.44 3.73
N LYS A 275 -14.24 11.78 4.68
CA LYS A 275 -15.29 12.79 4.48
C LYS A 275 -14.73 14.19 4.25
N GLU A 276 -13.69 14.59 4.98
CA GLU A 276 -13.03 15.88 4.78
C GLU A 276 -12.37 16.04 3.41
N ARG A 277 -11.93 14.94 2.81
CA ARG A 277 -11.39 14.93 1.45
C ARG A 277 -12.45 15.02 0.37
N ALA A 278 -13.68 14.70 0.70
CA ALA A 278 -14.78 14.72 -0.25
C ALA A 278 -15.17 16.16 -0.64
N THR A 279 -15.42 16.36 -1.93
CA THR A 279 -15.94 17.63 -2.46
C THR A 279 -17.47 17.69 -2.40
N GLU A 280 -18.10 16.54 -2.18
CA GLU A 280 -19.54 16.34 -2.04
C GLU A 280 -19.76 15.27 -0.95
N GLU A 281 -21.01 15.05 -0.52
CA GLU A 281 -21.32 13.99 0.44
C GLU A 281 -20.85 12.64 -0.11
N PRO A 282 -20.04 11.89 0.65
CA PRO A 282 -19.61 10.56 0.26
C PRO A 282 -20.79 9.62 0.08
N LEU A 283 -20.70 8.74 -0.92
CA LEU A 283 -21.71 7.71 -1.12
C LEU A 283 -21.67 6.70 0.04
N GLU A 284 -22.83 6.35 0.59
CA GLU A 284 -22.96 5.19 1.46
C GLU A 284 -22.85 3.93 0.60
N MET A 285 -21.79 3.16 0.81
CA MET A 285 -21.54 1.91 0.08
C MET A 285 -21.93 0.69 0.91
N GLN A 286 -22.51 -0.29 0.25
CA GLN A 286 -22.77 -1.61 0.79
C GLN A 286 -21.78 -2.64 0.22
N ALA A 287 -21.62 -3.76 0.90
CA ALA A 287 -20.74 -4.83 0.43
C ALA A 287 -21.10 -5.25 -1.00
N GLY A 288 -20.11 -5.21 -1.89
CA GLY A 288 -20.28 -5.52 -3.32
C GLY A 288 -20.58 -4.31 -4.21
N ASP A 289 -20.84 -3.15 -3.65
CA ASP A 289 -20.98 -1.93 -4.45
C ASP A 289 -19.66 -1.55 -5.11
N LEU A 290 -19.73 -0.93 -6.28
CA LEU A 290 -18.56 -0.39 -6.94
C LEU A 290 -17.88 0.65 -6.05
N TRP A 291 -16.57 0.54 -5.87
CA TRP A 291 -15.79 1.52 -5.15
C TRP A 291 -15.73 2.82 -5.97
N ARG A 292 -16.53 3.78 -5.61
CA ARG A 292 -16.69 5.08 -6.30
C ARG A 292 -16.97 6.16 -5.27
N GLY A 293 -16.72 7.41 -5.66
CA GLY A 293 -17.09 8.55 -4.86
C GLY A 293 -16.48 9.86 -5.37
N PRO A 294 -17.12 11.00 -5.08
CA PRO A 294 -16.65 12.31 -5.51
C PRO A 294 -15.34 12.74 -4.83
N GLN A 295 -14.95 12.07 -3.76
CA GLN A 295 -13.71 12.32 -3.02
C GLN A 295 -12.45 11.85 -3.78
N TYR A 296 -12.61 10.99 -4.79
CA TYR A 296 -11.48 10.41 -5.53
C TYR A 296 -11.16 11.20 -6.78
N LEU A 297 -9.87 11.45 -7.01
CA LEU A 297 -9.40 12.12 -8.20
C LEU A 297 -9.40 11.13 -9.38
N GLN A 298 -10.27 11.35 -10.36
CA GLN A 298 -10.23 10.60 -11.60
C GLN A 298 -9.04 11.09 -12.44
N ILE A 299 -8.17 10.16 -12.84
CA ILE A 299 -6.97 10.43 -13.63
C ILE A 299 -7.06 9.85 -15.04
N ARG A 300 -8.13 9.11 -15.28
CA ARG A 300 -8.58 8.69 -16.60
C ARG A 300 -10.08 8.44 -16.62
#